data_29cfcc0d89fa4fd1a3f6cd3c49c8b3a2
#
_entry.id   29cfcc0d89fa4fd1a3f6cd3c49c8b3a2
#
_cell.length_a   1.000
_cell.length_b   1.000
_cell.length_c   1.000
_cell.angle_alpha   90.00
_cell.angle_beta   90.00
_cell.angle_gamma   90.00
#
_symmetry.space_group_name_H-M   'P 1'
#
loop_
_entity.id
_entity.type
_entity.pdbx_description
1 polymer ?
#
loop_
_entity_poly.entity_id
_entity_poly.type
_entity_poly.pdbx_seq_one_letter_code
_entity_poly.pdbx_strand_id
1 'polypeptide(L)'
;MLSGRIVDKSTGEPLINAEVIIKETGKGTATNEKGFYSLSLPKGSYTIGFYYLGYQSISKKITISGDTKQNIALTPEKQEIGEVVVTAKTIAHQKKEEAMPVTVIDLSNMRGTVSSVQDILIKTVGVTLRTSGGVGSSSRLSVRGLEGKRIGFFIDEVPMTDQTDYIDYNDIPVDMIDRIEIYKGVVPARLGGSSLGGAVNIVTREYPDKYADLSYGLESYNTHKIQAIFKRNFKEQGLTFGVGGGYTSSDNNYSFDSPYREGLRLTRNHDKYQKILASAGLEAKKWWFDKVEIEAVAIRTYKEIQGIEYDIRQAHSRSFVVGLPIKLQKNHFFWDGLNLDMLNVIALSRMNFIDKATRRYEWDGSSYPTASRYGGEAGYRYPSDSDDQKLTIGNKTNLEYLINQQHSLNFNSVLAFAKGKPKDELKQMSLGKQVNFDSHMLSWISGLTYDFRSSDD
;
A
#
# COMPACT_ATOMS: atom_id res chain seq x y z
N MET A 1 -33.41 -17.54 -32.04
CA MET A 1 -32.05 -17.64 -31.51
C MET A 1 -31.12 -16.82 -32.39
N LEU A 2 -30.20 -16.00 -31.83
CA LEU A 2 -29.15 -15.30 -32.58
C LEU A 2 -27.87 -16.16 -32.52
N SER A 3 -27.29 -16.47 -33.68
CA SER A 3 -26.05 -17.25 -33.76
C SER A 3 -25.14 -16.73 -34.87
N GLY A 4 -23.89 -17.07 -34.87
CA GLY A 4 -22.95 -16.68 -35.89
C GLY A 4 -21.51 -17.04 -35.60
N ARG A 5 -20.59 -16.55 -36.43
CA ARG A 5 -19.16 -16.73 -36.27
C ARG A 5 -18.46 -15.39 -36.31
N ILE A 6 -17.47 -15.21 -35.42
CA ILE A 6 -16.62 -14.01 -35.38
C ILE A 6 -15.22 -14.41 -35.83
N VAL A 7 -14.70 -13.70 -36.82
CA VAL A 7 -13.38 -13.96 -37.41
C VAL A 7 -12.59 -12.67 -37.53
N ASP A 8 -11.28 -12.80 -37.63
CA ASP A 8 -10.39 -11.73 -38.08
C ASP A 8 -10.66 -11.40 -39.54
N LYS A 9 -10.83 -10.11 -39.85
CA LYS A 9 -11.15 -9.66 -41.20
C LYS A 9 -9.98 -9.82 -42.17
N SER A 10 -8.75 -9.81 -41.70
CA SER A 10 -7.53 -9.88 -42.52
C SER A 10 -7.06 -11.32 -42.75
N THR A 11 -7.17 -12.20 -41.74
CA THR A 11 -6.69 -13.58 -41.83
C THR A 11 -7.79 -14.62 -41.99
N GLY A 12 -9.04 -14.27 -41.64
CA GLY A 12 -10.17 -15.20 -41.61
C GLY A 12 -10.16 -16.18 -40.44
N GLU A 13 -9.18 -16.09 -39.54
CA GLU A 13 -9.06 -16.94 -38.38
C GLU A 13 -10.18 -16.70 -37.36
N PRO A 14 -10.64 -17.74 -36.65
CA PRO A 14 -11.68 -17.58 -35.63
C PRO A 14 -11.16 -16.79 -34.43
N LEU A 15 -11.93 -15.81 -33.95
CA LEU A 15 -11.65 -15.09 -32.72
C LEU A 15 -12.29 -15.83 -31.55
N ILE A 16 -11.46 -16.42 -30.70
CA ILE A 16 -11.86 -17.23 -29.55
C ILE A 16 -12.12 -16.31 -28.35
N ASN A 17 -13.21 -16.52 -27.60
CA ASN A 17 -13.63 -15.67 -26.48
C ASN A 17 -13.96 -14.20 -26.89
N ALA A 18 -14.32 -13.95 -28.14
CA ALA A 18 -14.87 -12.66 -28.53
C ALA A 18 -16.25 -12.47 -27.89
N GLU A 19 -16.49 -11.33 -27.30
CA GLU A 19 -17.70 -11.01 -26.55
C GLU A 19 -18.81 -10.51 -27.47
N VAL A 20 -20.03 -10.99 -27.22
CA VAL A 20 -21.27 -10.59 -27.91
C VAL A 20 -22.24 -10.09 -26.85
N ILE A 21 -22.49 -8.79 -26.78
CA ILE A 21 -23.22 -8.14 -25.69
C ILE A 21 -24.43 -7.38 -26.23
N ILE A 22 -25.58 -7.56 -25.58
CA ILE A 22 -26.80 -6.78 -25.83
C ILE A 22 -26.65 -5.45 -25.08
N LYS A 23 -26.56 -4.33 -25.77
CA LYS A 23 -26.34 -3.03 -25.15
C LYS A 23 -27.45 -2.59 -24.19
N GLU A 24 -28.68 -2.98 -24.49
CA GLU A 24 -29.87 -2.59 -23.72
C GLU A 24 -29.94 -3.32 -22.36
N THR A 25 -29.35 -4.52 -22.24
CA THR A 25 -29.49 -5.37 -21.04
C THR A 25 -28.18 -5.76 -20.39
N GLY A 26 -27.03 -5.54 -21.06
CA GLY A 26 -25.73 -5.98 -20.60
C GLY A 26 -25.52 -7.51 -20.63
N LYS A 27 -26.52 -8.29 -21.05
CA LYS A 27 -26.40 -9.74 -21.19
C LYS A 27 -25.65 -10.10 -22.46
N GLY A 28 -24.85 -11.16 -22.42
CA GLY A 28 -24.07 -11.56 -23.58
C GLY A 28 -23.59 -13.01 -23.53
N THR A 29 -22.78 -13.36 -24.51
CA THR A 29 -22.12 -14.65 -24.65
C THR A 29 -20.73 -14.43 -25.24
N ALA A 30 -19.86 -15.43 -25.22
CA ALA A 30 -18.55 -15.41 -25.87
C ALA A 30 -18.47 -16.48 -26.96
N THR A 31 -17.56 -16.29 -27.92
CA THR A 31 -17.29 -17.28 -28.95
C THR A 31 -16.48 -18.46 -28.42
N ASN A 32 -16.74 -19.64 -28.96
CA ASN A 32 -15.99 -20.86 -28.67
C ASN A 32 -14.68 -20.92 -29.47
N GLU A 33 -13.91 -22.04 -29.33
CA GLU A 33 -12.62 -22.27 -30.01
C GLU A 33 -12.69 -22.18 -31.56
N LYS A 34 -13.87 -22.34 -32.15
CA LYS A 34 -14.09 -22.21 -33.61
C LYS A 34 -14.67 -20.85 -34.00
N GLY A 35 -14.73 -19.90 -33.04
CA GLY A 35 -15.27 -18.55 -33.24
C GLY A 35 -16.81 -18.48 -33.29
N PHE A 36 -17.55 -19.56 -32.97
CA PHE A 36 -19.01 -19.57 -32.97
C PHE A 36 -19.59 -19.05 -31.67
N TYR A 37 -20.67 -18.27 -31.79
CA TYR A 37 -21.48 -17.82 -30.67
C TYR A 37 -22.97 -18.18 -30.86
N SER A 38 -23.68 -18.25 -29.78
CA SER A 38 -25.13 -18.49 -29.76
C SER A 38 -25.76 -17.75 -28.56
N LEU A 39 -26.81 -16.99 -28.81
CA LEU A 39 -27.51 -16.19 -27.81
C LEU A 39 -29.04 -16.36 -27.98
N SER A 40 -29.72 -16.83 -26.94
CA SER A 40 -31.17 -16.98 -26.95
C SER A 40 -31.83 -15.66 -26.59
N LEU A 41 -32.62 -15.11 -27.50
CA LEU A 41 -33.33 -13.84 -27.37
C LEU A 41 -34.78 -13.95 -27.74
N PRO A 42 -35.70 -13.28 -27.02
CA PRO A 42 -37.07 -13.08 -27.46
C PRO A 42 -37.13 -12.35 -28.81
N LYS A 43 -38.28 -12.41 -29.50
CA LYS A 43 -38.50 -11.61 -30.69
C LYS A 43 -38.44 -10.12 -30.33
N GLY A 44 -37.72 -9.34 -31.10
CA GLY A 44 -37.51 -7.91 -30.85
C GLY A 44 -36.30 -7.35 -31.61
N SER A 45 -36.04 -6.06 -31.45
CA SER A 45 -34.91 -5.38 -32.07
C SER A 45 -33.92 -5.01 -30.99
N TYR A 46 -32.65 -5.42 -31.15
CA TYR A 46 -31.60 -5.27 -30.19
C TYR A 46 -30.36 -4.64 -30.81
N THR A 47 -29.61 -3.85 -30.05
CA THR A 47 -28.30 -3.37 -30.44
C THR A 47 -27.25 -4.33 -29.89
N ILE A 48 -26.63 -5.13 -30.74
CA ILE A 48 -25.62 -6.10 -30.36
C ILE A 48 -24.23 -5.51 -30.59
N GLY A 49 -23.41 -5.48 -29.55
CA GLY A 49 -22.00 -5.13 -29.57
C GLY A 49 -21.13 -6.39 -29.68
N PHE A 50 -20.12 -6.33 -30.52
CA PHE A 50 -19.12 -7.39 -30.74
C PHE A 50 -17.74 -6.82 -30.40
N TYR A 51 -17.06 -7.43 -29.43
CA TYR A 51 -15.82 -6.94 -28.84
C TYR A 51 -14.75 -8.03 -28.84
N TYR A 52 -13.55 -7.65 -29.16
CA TYR A 52 -12.37 -8.51 -28.99
C TYR A 52 -11.14 -7.63 -28.76
N LEU A 53 -10.27 -8.05 -27.84
CA LEU A 53 -9.09 -7.26 -27.47
C LEU A 53 -8.15 -7.09 -28.67
N GLY A 54 -7.78 -5.84 -28.98
CA GLY A 54 -6.93 -5.50 -30.13
C GLY A 54 -7.69 -5.37 -31.45
N TYR A 55 -9.04 -5.31 -31.42
CA TYR A 55 -9.88 -5.16 -32.60
C TYR A 55 -10.87 -4.01 -32.44
N GLN A 56 -11.21 -3.35 -33.54
CA GLN A 56 -12.25 -2.34 -33.58
C GLN A 56 -13.60 -2.98 -33.24
N SER A 57 -14.26 -2.47 -32.21
CA SER A 57 -15.58 -2.96 -31.80
C SER A 57 -16.64 -2.60 -32.85
N ILE A 58 -17.56 -3.51 -33.10
CA ILE A 58 -18.68 -3.32 -34.01
C ILE A 58 -20.01 -3.37 -33.24
N SER A 59 -20.90 -2.43 -33.46
CA SER A 59 -22.26 -2.47 -32.94
C SER A 59 -23.27 -2.52 -34.09
N LYS A 60 -24.20 -3.47 -34.06
CA LYS A 60 -25.26 -3.63 -35.07
C LYS A 60 -26.62 -3.73 -34.42
N LYS A 61 -27.58 -3.05 -35.01
CA LYS A 61 -29.01 -3.22 -34.68
C LYS A 61 -29.54 -4.44 -35.43
N ILE A 62 -30.01 -5.45 -34.72
CA ILE A 62 -30.43 -6.75 -35.25
C ILE A 62 -31.86 -6.99 -34.79
N THR A 63 -32.76 -7.30 -35.75
CA THR A 63 -34.15 -7.68 -35.43
C THR A 63 -34.27 -9.20 -35.42
N ILE A 64 -34.69 -9.75 -34.30
CA ILE A 64 -34.91 -11.16 -34.08
C ILE A 64 -36.39 -11.49 -34.34
N SER A 65 -36.69 -12.10 -35.46
CA SER A 65 -38.03 -12.59 -35.80
C SER A 65 -38.14 -14.13 -35.70
N GLY A 66 -37.01 -14.79 -35.68
CA GLY A 66 -36.85 -16.25 -35.56
C GLY A 66 -35.35 -16.59 -35.40
N ASP A 67 -34.93 -17.73 -35.90
CA ASP A 67 -33.48 -18.07 -35.91
C ASP A 67 -32.74 -17.15 -36.87
N THR A 68 -31.87 -16.32 -36.31
CA THR A 68 -31.14 -15.27 -37.03
C THR A 68 -29.65 -15.60 -36.99
N LYS A 69 -29.01 -15.64 -38.18
CA LYS A 69 -27.57 -15.91 -38.28
C LYS A 69 -26.84 -14.60 -38.66
N GLN A 70 -25.87 -14.20 -37.84
CA GLN A 70 -25.07 -13.00 -38.08
C GLN A 70 -23.57 -13.30 -37.91
N ASN A 71 -22.85 -13.38 -39.00
CA ASN A 71 -21.38 -13.50 -38.97
C ASN A 71 -20.77 -12.10 -38.93
N ILE A 72 -19.67 -11.97 -38.17
CA ILE A 72 -18.94 -10.72 -37.96
C ILE A 72 -17.47 -10.94 -38.31
N ALA A 73 -16.90 -10.02 -39.06
CA ALA A 73 -15.45 -9.94 -39.25
C ALA A 73 -14.98 -8.66 -38.54
N LEU A 74 -14.20 -8.82 -37.49
CA LEU A 74 -13.61 -7.69 -36.75
C LEU A 74 -12.32 -7.26 -37.47
N THR A 75 -12.10 -5.97 -37.56
CA THR A 75 -10.89 -5.42 -38.13
C THR A 75 -9.87 -5.27 -37.02
N PRO A 76 -8.64 -5.81 -37.14
CA PRO A 76 -7.56 -5.49 -36.21
C PRO A 76 -7.41 -3.98 -36.13
N GLU A 77 -7.25 -3.47 -34.93
CA GLU A 77 -7.02 -2.04 -34.72
C GLU A 77 -5.59 -1.74 -35.25
N LYS A 78 -5.49 -1.24 -36.47
CA LYS A 78 -4.23 -0.73 -36.99
C LYS A 78 -3.89 0.51 -36.17
N GLN A 79 -2.93 0.39 -35.29
CA GLN A 79 -2.23 1.57 -34.78
C GLN A 79 -1.48 2.18 -35.95
N GLU A 80 -1.96 3.32 -36.47
CA GLU A 80 -1.09 4.23 -37.21
C GLU A 80 0.01 4.66 -36.24
N ILE A 81 1.26 4.42 -36.69
CA ILE A 81 2.48 4.86 -35.98
C ILE A 81 2.59 6.39 -36.16
N GLY A 82 1.73 7.10 -35.48
CA GLY A 82 1.89 8.49 -35.15
C GLY A 82 2.09 8.59 -33.65
N GLU A 83 3.30 8.80 -33.20
CA GLU A 83 3.75 8.67 -31.82
C GLU A 83 3.52 7.26 -31.27
N VAL A 84 4.61 6.55 -30.97
CA VAL A 84 4.58 5.28 -30.27
C VAL A 84 3.94 5.49 -28.90
N VAL A 85 2.62 5.46 -28.85
CA VAL A 85 1.93 5.03 -27.65
C VAL A 85 2.11 3.52 -27.68
N VAL A 86 3.26 3.07 -27.16
CA VAL A 86 3.39 1.75 -26.60
C VAL A 86 2.14 1.60 -25.74
N THR A 87 1.23 0.70 -26.11
CA THR A 87 0.27 0.13 -25.16
C THR A 87 1.17 -0.47 -24.11
N ALA A 88 1.46 0.32 -23.09
CA ALA A 88 2.38 -0.05 -22.07
C ALA A 88 1.79 -1.33 -21.49
N LYS A 89 2.49 -2.47 -21.68
CA LYS A 89 2.37 -3.59 -20.76
C LYS A 89 2.22 -2.92 -19.42
N THR A 90 1.14 -3.19 -18.69
CA THR A 90 0.91 -2.49 -17.41
C THR A 90 2.24 -2.48 -16.70
N ILE A 91 2.58 -1.39 -16.02
CA ILE A 91 3.87 -1.28 -15.29
C ILE A 91 4.11 -2.53 -14.46
N ALA A 92 3.03 -3.13 -13.94
CA ALA A 92 3.02 -4.43 -13.28
C ALA A 92 3.53 -5.58 -14.19
N HIS A 93 3.23 -5.57 -15.49
CA HIS A 93 3.68 -6.60 -16.43
C HIS A 93 5.14 -6.38 -16.84
N GLN A 94 5.55 -5.14 -17.07
CA GLN A 94 6.96 -4.79 -17.33
C GLN A 94 7.83 -5.14 -16.13
N LYS A 95 7.36 -4.89 -14.90
CA LYS A 95 8.06 -5.28 -13.68
C LYS A 95 8.22 -6.79 -13.49
N LYS A 96 7.27 -7.59 -13.97
CA LYS A 96 7.40 -9.06 -13.95
C LYS A 96 8.44 -9.60 -14.93
N GLU A 97 8.73 -8.86 -15.99
CA GLU A 97 9.73 -9.20 -17.01
C GLU A 97 11.13 -8.67 -16.67
N GLU A 98 11.28 -7.86 -15.60
CA GLU A 98 12.60 -7.50 -15.09
C GLU A 98 13.38 -8.76 -14.69
N ALA A 99 14.69 -8.75 -14.91
CA ALA A 99 15.58 -9.88 -14.60
C ALA A 99 15.61 -10.31 -13.13
N MET A 100 14.99 -9.51 -12.24
CA MET A 100 14.88 -9.81 -10.82
C MET A 100 13.54 -10.48 -10.49
N PRO A 101 13.52 -11.53 -9.64
CA PRO A 101 12.29 -12.22 -9.26
C PRO A 101 11.42 -11.32 -8.36
N VAL A 102 10.50 -10.61 -8.97
CA VAL A 102 9.49 -9.78 -8.30
C VAL A 102 8.10 -10.39 -8.41
N THR A 103 7.37 -10.43 -7.30
CA THR A 103 5.93 -10.73 -7.31
C THR A 103 5.17 -9.42 -7.29
N VAL A 104 4.42 -9.14 -8.34
CA VAL A 104 3.60 -7.93 -8.44
C VAL A 104 2.14 -8.29 -8.25
N ILE A 105 1.50 -7.66 -7.28
CA ILE A 105 0.07 -7.77 -6.99
C ILE A 105 -0.59 -6.50 -7.49
N ASP A 106 -1.36 -6.61 -8.56
CA ASP A 106 -2.16 -5.52 -9.12
C ASP A 106 -3.45 -5.38 -8.29
N LEU A 107 -3.74 -4.19 -7.81
CA LEU A 107 -4.91 -3.88 -6.99
C LEU A 107 -6.01 -3.12 -7.75
N SER A 108 -5.87 -2.95 -9.04
CA SER A 108 -6.86 -2.24 -9.88
C SER A 108 -8.27 -2.82 -9.75
N ASN A 109 -8.39 -4.14 -9.58
CA ASN A 109 -9.66 -4.86 -9.45
C ASN A 109 -10.17 -4.98 -8.00
N MET A 110 -9.42 -4.47 -7.01
CA MET A 110 -9.79 -4.54 -5.59
C MET A 110 -10.33 -3.21 -5.05
N ARG A 111 -10.60 -2.26 -5.93
CA ARG A 111 -11.13 -0.94 -5.59
C ARG A 111 -12.52 -1.03 -5.00
N GLY A 112 -12.78 -0.21 -3.98
CA GLY A 112 -14.07 -0.21 -3.26
C GLY A 112 -14.30 -1.47 -2.41
N THR A 113 -13.29 -2.34 -2.26
CA THR A 113 -13.36 -3.47 -1.33
C THR A 113 -12.87 -3.05 0.05
N VAL A 114 -13.43 -3.66 1.09
CA VAL A 114 -13.06 -3.41 2.50
C VAL A 114 -11.76 -4.14 2.89
N SER A 115 -11.01 -4.67 1.92
CA SER A 115 -9.77 -5.42 2.14
C SER A 115 -8.66 -4.52 2.71
N SER A 116 -7.86 -5.05 3.63
CA SER A 116 -6.64 -4.42 4.10
C SER A 116 -5.42 -4.87 3.28
N VAL A 117 -4.32 -4.13 3.32
CA VAL A 117 -3.03 -4.56 2.74
C VAL A 117 -2.60 -5.90 3.33
N GLN A 118 -2.88 -6.12 4.61
CA GLN A 118 -2.63 -7.36 5.31
C GLN A 118 -3.35 -8.55 4.66
N ASP A 119 -4.64 -8.42 4.34
CA ASP A 119 -5.44 -9.49 3.72
C ASP A 119 -4.92 -9.87 2.33
N ILE A 120 -4.32 -8.91 1.65
CA ILE A 120 -3.71 -9.10 0.34
C ILE A 120 -2.36 -9.82 0.47
N LEU A 121 -1.52 -9.39 1.40
CA LEU A 121 -0.19 -9.96 1.62
C LEU A 121 -0.26 -11.42 2.09
N ILE A 122 -1.19 -11.77 2.95
CA ILE A 122 -1.40 -13.15 3.45
C ILE A 122 -1.70 -14.13 2.30
N LYS A 123 -2.40 -13.69 1.26
CA LYS A 123 -2.74 -14.52 0.10
C LYS A 123 -1.56 -14.73 -0.86
N THR A 124 -0.42 -14.12 -0.60
CA THR A 124 0.74 -14.15 -1.49
C THR A 124 1.68 -15.29 -1.15
N VAL A 125 2.02 -16.12 -2.14
CA VAL A 125 2.93 -17.26 -1.96
C VAL A 125 4.31 -16.81 -1.45
N GLY A 126 4.77 -17.43 -0.37
CA GLY A 126 6.07 -17.12 0.25
C GLY A 126 6.05 -15.89 1.16
N VAL A 127 4.88 -15.35 1.44
CA VAL A 127 4.66 -14.30 2.44
C VAL A 127 3.80 -14.86 3.56
N THR A 128 4.22 -14.66 4.80
CA THR A 128 3.44 -14.97 6.00
C THR A 128 3.33 -13.73 6.87
N LEU A 129 2.19 -13.56 7.48
CA LEU A 129 1.91 -12.47 8.38
C LEU A 129 1.42 -13.01 9.71
N ARG A 130 2.01 -12.57 10.79
CA ARG A 130 1.55 -12.85 12.16
C ARG A 130 1.03 -11.57 12.77
N THR A 131 -0.22 -11.58 13.20
CA THR A 131 -0.85 -10.47 13.91
C THR A 131 -1.00 -10.80 15.38
N SER A 132 -0.79 -9.82 16.24
CA SER A 132 -0.91 -9.97 17.69
C SER A 132 -2.32 -9.68 18.21
N GLY A 133 -3.25 -9.27 17.33
CA GLY A 133 -4.60 -8.91 17.76
C GLY A 133 -5.44 -8.35 16.61
N GLY A 134 -6.46 -7.55 16.96
CA GLY A 134 -7.36 -6.88 16.03
C GLY A 134 -6.74 -5.67 15.32
N VAL A 135 -7.60 -4.79 14.86
CA VAL A 135 -7.22 -3.55 14.15
C VAL A 135 -6.22 -2.73 14.98
N GLY A 136 -5.14 -2.24 14.37
CA GLY A 136 -4.09 -1.49 15.04
C GLY A 136 -3.14 -2.33 15.92
N SER A 137 -3.23 -3.66 15.86
CA SER A 137 -2.26 -4.54 16.52
C SER A 137 -1.02 -4.71 15.67
N SER A 138 0.13 -4.92 16.32
CA SER A 138 1.38 -5.15 15.62
C SER A 138 1.30 -6.40 14.75
N SER A 139 1.77 -6.25 13.53
CA SER A 139 1.88 -7.35 12.57
C SER A 139 3.34 -7.55 12.19
N ARG A 140 3.74 -8.80 12.04
CA ARG A 140 5.09 -9.17 11.60
C ARG A 140 5.01 -9.87 10.26
N LEU A 141 5.53 -9.20 9.26
CA LEU A 141 5.66 -9.74 7.92
C LEU A 141 6.91 -10.62 7.85
N SER A 142 6.76 -11.80 7.25
CA SER A 142 7.86 -12.68 6.90
C SER A 142 7.83 -12.97 5.39
N VAL A 143 8.98 -12.87 4.75
CA VAL A 143 9.19 -13.26 3.36
C VAL A 143 10.20 -14.39 3.33
N ARG A 144 9.81 -15.56 2.81
CA ARG A 144 10.64 -16.78 2.79
C ARG A 144 11.25 -17.13 4.15
N GLY A 145 10.51 -16.93 5.25
CA GLY A 145 10.96 -17.24 6.60
C GLY A 145 11.87 -16.17 7.26
N LEU A 146 12.23 -15.11 6.54
CA LEU A 146 12.95 -13.98 7.09
C LEU A 146 11.96 -12.88 7.51
N GLU A 147 12.13 -12.31 8.70
CA GLU A 147 11.21 -11.34 9.29
C GLU A 147 11.93 -10.16 9.97
N GLY A 148 11.14 -9.15 10.34
CA GLY A 148 11.61 -7.97 11.06
C GLY A 148 12.54 -7.10 10.20
N LYS A 149 13.63 -6.62 10.78
CA LYS A 149 14.61 -5.71 10.12
C LYS A 149 15.29 -6.26 8.86
N ARG A 150 15.11 -7.56 8.58
CA ARG A 150 15.68 -8.21 7.39
C ARG A 150 14.83 -7.98 6.14
N ILE A 151 13.58 -7.54 6.31
CA ILE A 151 12.66 -7.21 5.21
C ILE A 151 12.55 -5.70 5.12
N GLY A 152 12.90 -5.14 3.95
CA GLY A 152 12.70 -3.74 3.64
C GLY A 152 11.21 -3.45 3.39
N PHE A 153 10.70 -2.38 3.96
CA PHE A 153 9.36 -1.91 3.70
C PHE A 153 9.40 -0.52 3.07
N PHE A 154 8.70 -0.33 1.96
CA PHE A 154 8.76 0.89 1.18
C PHE A 154 7.36 1.32 0.75
N ILE A 155 7.15 2.63 0.62
CA ILE A 155 6.00 3.26 -0.01
C ILE A 155 6.56 4.19 -1.09
N ASP A 156 6.22 3.97 -2.36
CA ASP A 156 6.78 4.69 -3.50
C ASP A 156 8.30 4.78 -3.45
N GLU A 157 8.94 3.65 -3.08
CA GLU A 157 10.39 3.51 -2.90
C GLU A 157 10.97 4.28 -1.70
N VAL A 158 10.12 4.92 -0.89
CA VAL A 158 10.51 5.55 0.37
C VAL A 158 10.66 4.48 1.45
N PRO A 159 11.84 4.30 2.05
CA PRO A 159 12.01 3.30 3.08
C PRO A 159 11.20 3.66 4.33
N MET A 160 10.34 2.74 4.75
CA MET A 160 9.65 2.76 6.03
C MET A 160 10.56 2.05 7.04
N THR A 161 11.52 2.78 7.59
CA THR A 161 12.48 2.21 8.54
C THR A 161 11.88 2.11 9.94
N ASP A 162 12.53 1.35 10.84
CA ASP A 162 12.23 1.33 12.29
C ASP A 162 12.17 2.73 12.95
N GLN A 163 12.58 3.74 12.20
CA GLN A 163 12.55 5.12 12.67
C GLN A 163 11.18 5.78 12.47
N THR A 164 10.32 5.14 11.67
CA THR A 164 8.92 5.53 11.45
C THR A 164 7.97 4.52 12.10
N ASP A 165 8.29 4.02 13.28
CA ASP A 165 7.55 2.98 14.04
C ASP A 165 6.04 3.26 14.22
N TYR A 166 5.57 4.38 13.71
CA TYR A 166 4.20 4.86 13.87
C TYR A 166 3.35 4.77 12.59
N ILE A 167 3.96 4.37 11.47
CA ILE A 167 3.25 4.13 10.20
C ILE A 167 3.34 2.64 9.89
N ASP A 168 2.18 1.97 9.93
CA ASP A 168 2.04 0.57 9.52
C ASP A 168 1.58 0.53 8.06
N TYR A 169 1.95 -0.53 7.31
CA TYR A 169 1.48 -0.73 5.94
C TYR A 169 -0.05 -0.84 5.84
N ASN A 170 -0.72 -1.25 6.92
CA ASN A 170 -2.19 -1.23 7.00
C ASN A 170 -2.78 0.18 7.14
N ASP A 171 -1.93 1.18 7.33
CA ASP A 171 -2.35 2.58 7.41
C ASP A 171 -2.66 3.17 6.05
N ILE A 172 -2.16 2.53 4.98
CA ILE A 172 -2.41 2.94 3.62
C ILE A 172 -3.69 2.25 3.15
N PRO A 173 -4.72 3.03 2.81
CA PRO A 173 -5.93 2.48 2.25
C PRO A 173 -5.66 1.75 0.92
N VAL A 174 -6.27 0.58 0.73
CA VAL A 174 -6.09 -0.21 -0.50
C VAL A 174 -6.46 0.59 -1.75
N ASP A 175 -7.46 1.46 -1.63
CA ASP A 175 -7.89 2.34 -2.74
C ASP A 175 -6.82 3.36 -3.16
N MET A 176 -5.85 3.66 -2.31
CA MET A 176 -4.69 4.50 -2.64
C MET A 176 -3.55 3.73 -3.32
N ILE A 177 -3.63 2.42 -3.38
CA ILE A 177 -2.55 1.57 -3.88
C ILE A 177 -2.85 1.16 -5.32
N ASP A 178 -1.85 1.28 -6.19
CA ASP A 178 -1.87 0.77 -7.55
C ASP A 178 -1.47 -0.71 -7.56
N ARG A 179 -0.32 -1.02 -6.93
CA ARG A 179 0.22 -2.36 -6.86
C ARG A 179 1.13 -2.53 -5.64
N ILE A 180 1.37 -3.78 -5.28
CA ILE A 180 2.37 -4.16 -4.28
C ILE A 180 3.45 -4.99 -4.98
N GLU A 181 4.70 -4.57 -4.85
CA GLU A 181 5.88 -5.24 -5.39
C GLU A 181 6.59 -5.98 -4.25
N ILE A 182 6.78 -7.29 -4.39
CA ILE A 182 7.45 -8.13 -3.38
C ILE A 182 8.71 -8.72 -3.99
N TYR A 183 9.85 -8.25 -3.54
CA TYR A 183 11.18 -8.72 -3.91
C TYR A 183 11.61 -9.82 -2.94
N LYS A 184 11.81 -11.04 -3.45
CA LYS A 184 12.11 -12.23 -2.64
C LYS A 184 13.59 -12.60 -2.75
N GLY A 185 14.42 -11.95 -1.95
CA GLY A 185 15.88 -12.14 -1.91
C GLY A 185 16.64 -10.96 -2.50
N VAL A 186 16.84 -10.90 -3.81
CA VAL A 186 17.52 -9.76 -4.44
C VAL A 186 16.60 -8.55 -4.48
N VAL A 187 17.10 -7.42 -3.97
CA VAL A 187 16.37 -6.15 -3.91
C VAL A 187 17.05 -5.15 -4.83
N PRO A 188 16.31 -4.45 -5.69
CA PRO A 188 16.90 -3.45 -6.58
C PRO A 188 17.69 -2.39 -5.82
N ALA A 189 18.84 -1.97 -6.34
CA ALA A 189 19.68 -0.95 -5.72
C ALA A 189 18.93 0.36 -5.46
N ARG A 190 17.98 0.72 -6.34
CA ARG A 190 17.14 1.94 -6.18
C ARG A 190 16.31 1.95 -4.89
N LEU A 191 15.94 0.79 -4.34
CA LEU A 191 15.24 0.74 -3.05
C LEU A 191 16.20 1.05 -1.90
N GLY A 192 17.48 0.72 -2.03
CA GLY A 192 18.50 0.99 -1.00
C GLY A 192 18.27 0.20 0.28
N GLY A 193 19.16 0.39 1.25
CA GLY A 193 18.98 -0.12 2.61
C GLY A 193 19.46 -1.55 2.85
N SER A 194 19.22 -2.05 4.05
CA SER A 194 19.74 -3.32 4.58
C SER A 194 18.76 -4.49 4.43
N SER A 195 18.01 -4.55 3.35
CA SER A 195 16.94 -5.53 3.10
C SER A 195 17.51 -6.89 2.68
N LEU A 196 18.16 -7.62 3.59
CA LEU A 196 18.85 -8.90 3.31
C LEU A 196 17.90 -10.03 2.91
N GLY A 197 16.66 -10.00 3.36
CA GLY A 197 15.67 -11.06 3.12
C GLY A 197 14.70 -10.78 1.98
N GLY A 198 14.69 -9.55 1.49
CA GLY A 198 13.75 -9.09 0.48
C GLY A 198 13.14 -7.75 0.83
N ALA A 199 12.23 -7.28 0.00
CA ALA A 199 11.53 -6.01 0.19
C ALA A 199 10.07 -6.09 -0.24
N VAL A 200 9.25 -5.28 0.40
CA VAL A 200 7.87 -5.00 -0.01
C VAL A 200 7.78 -3.52 -0.33
N ASN A 201 7.41 -3.18 -1.55
CA ASN A 201 7.18 -1.81 -1.99
C ASN A 201 5.70 -1.63 -2.34
N ILE A 202 5.02 -0.78 -1.61
CA ILE A 202 3.66 -0.35 -1.92
C ILE A 202 3.78 0.83 -2.87
N VAL A 203 3.22 0.70 -4.06
CA VAL A 203 3.20 1.77 -5.05
C VAL A 203 1.82 2.41 -5.02
N THR A 204 1.79 3.70 -4.72
CA THR A 204 0.54 4.47 -4.72
C THR A 204 0.08 4.74 -6.13
N ARG A 205 -1.23 4.88 -6.29
CA ARG A 205 -1.81 5.04 -7.62
C ARG A 205 -1.76 6.49 -8.09
N GLU A 206 -1.65 6.66 -9.39
CA GLU A 206 -1.91 7.94 -10.02
C GLU A 206 -3.42 8.17 -10.13
N TYR A 207 -3.87 9.35 -9.71
CA TYR A 207 -5.27 9.74 -9.78
C TYR A 207 -5.54 10.57 -11.03
N PRO A 208 -6.77 10.53 -11.58
CA PRO A 208 -7.18 11.43 -12.65
C PRO A 208 -6.97 12.92 -12.30
N ASP A 209 -6.95 13.79 -13.29
CA ASP A 209 -6.73 15.22 -13.15
C ASP A 209 -7.69 15.92 -12.16
N LYS A 210 -8.90 15.41 -12.10
CA LYS A 210 -9.92 15.82 -11.13
C LYS A 210 -10.44 14.55 -10.46
N TYR A 211 -10.22 14.44 -9.18
CA TYR A 211 -10.63 13.27 -8.42
C TYR A 211 -11.17 13.68 -7.07
N ALA A 212 -12.30 13.10 -6.70
CA ALA A 212 -12.86 13.19 -5.37
C ALA A 212 -13.46 11.84 -5.03
N ASP A 213 -13.14 11.34 -3.87
CA ASP A 213 -13.63 10.09 -3.33
C ASP A 213 -13.94 10.23 -1.86
N LEU A 214 -15.03 9.60 -1.44
CA LEU A 214 -15.40 9.46 -0.04
C LEU A 214 -15.89 8.04 0.16
N SER A 215 -15.21 7.30 1.01
CA SER A 215 -15.57 5.92 1.35
C SER A 215 -15.85 5.75 2.83
N TYR A 216 -16.79 4.86 3.14
CA TYR A 216 -17.12 4.44 4.50
C TYR A 216 -17.23 2.91 4.54
N GLY A 217 -16.50 2.29 5.46
CA GLY A 217 -16.52 0.87 5.73
C GLY A 217 -16.96 0.58 7.15
N LEU A 218 -17.83 -0.44 7.31
CA LEU A 218 -18.24 -1.01 8.58
C LEU A 218 -17.83 -2.47 8.63
N GLU A 219 -17.09 -2.85 9.67
CA GLU A 219 -16.60 -4.21 9.88
C GLU A 219 -16.97 -4.71 11.28
N SER A 220 -16.68 -5.98 11.56
CA SER A 220 -16.91 -6.59 12.89
C SER A 220 -16.24 -5.80 14.01
N TYR A 221 -16.73 -5.99 15.23
CA TYR A 221 -16.20 -5.38 16.46
C TYR A 221 -16.26 -3.85 16.47
N ASN A 222 -17.41 -3.32 15.98
CA ASN A 222 -17.66 -1.88 15.89
C ASN A 222 -16.54 -1.12 15.17
N THR A 223 -16.05 -1.71 14.06
CA THR A 223 -14.96 -1.12 13.29
C THR A 223 -15.53 -0.21 12.22
N HIS A 224 -15.14 1.05 12.27
CA HIS A 224 -15.52 2.10 11.33
C HIS A 224 -14.28 2.61 10.62
N LYS A 225 -14.34 2.70 9.30
CA LYS A 225 -13.30 3.27 8.45
C LYS A 225 -13.91 4.34 7.56
N ILE A 226 -13.41 5.56 7.65
CA ILE A 226 -13.82 6.68 6.79
C ILE A 226 -12.57 7.16 6.06
N GLN A 227 -12.71 7.43 4.78
CA GLN A 227 -11.62 7.93 3.96
C GLN A 227 -12.16 8.97 2.98
N ALA A 228 -11.41 10.05 2.80
CA ALA A 228 -11.71 11.07 1.80
C ALA A 228 -10.43 11.45 1.07
N ILE A 229 -10.51 11.59 -0.25
CA ILE A 229 -9.42 12.02 -1.12
C ILE A 229 -9.97 13.06 -2.10
N PHE A 230 -9.24 14.14 -2.25
CA PHE A 230 -9.49 15.14 -3.28
C PHE A 230 -8.19 15.47 -4.00
N LYS A 231 -8.22 15.51 -5.34
CA LYS A 231 -7.07 15.88 -6.18
C LYS A 231 -7.52 16.79 -7.32
N ARG A 232 -6.73 17.80 -7.61
CA ARG A 232 -6.92 18.71 -8.74
C ARG A 232 -5.61 18.99 -9.46
N ASN A 233 -5.59 18.72 -10.75
CA ASN A 233 -4.47 19.05 -11.63
C ASN A 233 -4.79 20.32 -12.43
N PHE A 234 -3.88 21.27 -12.43
CA PHE A 234 -3.87 22.52 -13.20
C PHE A 234 -2.84 22.38 -14.32
N LYS A 235 -3.23 21.72 -15.42
CA LYS A 235 -2.32 21.31 -16.51
C LYS A 235 -1.52 22.46 -17.13
N GLU A 236 -2.14 23.61 -17.30
CA GLU A 236 -1.47 24.79 -17.89
C GLU A 236 -0.31 25.28 -17.02
N GLN A 237 -0.51 25.31 -15.71
CA GLN A 237 0.48 25.72 -14.72
C GLN A 237 1.48 24.60 -14.39
N GLY A 238 1.17 23.35 -14.74
CA GLY A 238 1.95 22.17 -14.35
C GLY A 238 1.91 21.89 -12.86
N LEU A 239 0.79 22.26 -12.20
CA LEU A 239 0.60 22.10 -10.76
C LEU A 239 -0.50 21.09 -10.46
N THR A 240 -0.25 20.22 -9.48
CA THR A 240 -1.27 19.32 -8.94
C THR A 240 -1.36 19.53 -7.43
N PHE A 241 -2.56 19.73 -6.93
CA PHE A 241 -2.85 19.81 -5.51
C PHE A 241 -3.69 18.60 -5.09
N GLY A 242 -3.37 18.02 -3.95
CA GLY A 242 -4.13 16.92 -3.37
C GLY A 242 -4.29 17.10 -1.86
N VAL A 243 -5.42 16.66 -1.33
CA VAL A 243 -5.65 16.49 0.10
C VAL A 243 -6.29 15.12 0.32
N GLY A 244 -5.90 14.47 1.39
CA GLY A 244 -6.45 13.18 1.77
C GLY A 244 -6.54 13.04 3.27
N GLY A 245 -7.39 12.14 3.71
CA GLY A 245 -7.50 11.84 5.12
C GLY A 245 -8.31 10.58 5.38
N GLY A 246 -8.12 10.03 6.57
CA GLY A 246 -8.81 8.84 7.00
C GLY A 246 -9.03 8.82 8.51
N TYR A 247 -10.09 8.18 8.92
CA TYR A 247 -10.40 7.85 10.30
C TYR A 247 -10.69 6.35 10.41
N THR A 248 -10.02 5.70 11.34
CA THR A 248 -10.28 4.30 11.69
C THR A 248 -10.55 4.19 13.17
N SER A 249 -11.62 3.51 13.56
CA SER A 249 -11.94 3.18 14.95
C SER A 249 -12.41 1.75 15.04
N SER A 250 -11.98 1.04 16.09
CA SER A 250 -12.45 -0.32 16.40
C SER A 250 -12.46 -0.53 17.91
N ASP A 251 -13.46 -1.25 18.40
CA ASP A 251 -13.48 -1.68 19.81
C ASP A 251 -12.67 -2.95 20.02
N ASN A 252 -12.38 -3.71 18.96
CA ASN A 252 -11.63 -4.99 18.98
C ASN A 252 -12.13 -5.98 20.04
N ASN A 253 -13.39 -5.96 20.39
CA ASN A 253 -14.00 -6.70 21.52
C ASN A 253 -14.35 -8.15 21.21
N TYR A 254 -13.51 -8.85 20.45
CA TYR A 254 -13.71 -10.26 20.14
C TYR A 254 -13.31 -11.18 21.31
N SER A 255 -13.90 -12.39 21.31
CA SER A 255 -13.57 -13.40 22.31
C SER A 255 -12.47 -14.35 21.81
N PHE A 256 -11.68 -14.85 22.74
CA PHE A 256 -10.61 -15.82 22.50
C PHE A 256 -10.48 -16.80 23.68
N ASP A 257 -9.91 -17.96 23.44
CA ASP A 257 -9.63 -18.92 24.49
C ASP A 257 -8.31 -18.59 25.18
N SER A 258 -8.30 -18.57 26.50
CA SER A 258 -7.12 -18.20 27.28
C SER A 258 -5.96 -19.18 27.02
N PRO A 259 -4.78 -18.73 26.61
CA PRO A 259 -3.62 -19.61 26.51
C PRO A 259 -3.01 -19.96 27.87
N TYR A 260 -3.46 -19.33 28.95
CA TYR A 260 -2.94 -19.52 30.31
C TYR A 260 -3.86 -20.33 31.20
N ARG A 261 -5.15 -20.44 30.86
CA ARG A 261 -6.16 -21.16 31.64
C ARG A 261 -7.05 -21.97 30.70
N GLU A 262 -6.91 -23.30 30.76
CA GLU A 262 -7.70 -24.22 29.94
C GLU A 262 -9.21 -24.07 30.21
N GLY A 263 -10.02 -24.05 29.15
CA GLY A 263 -11.47 -23.92 29.22
C GLY A 263 -11.98 -22.50 29.52
N LEU A 264 -11.11 -21.53 29.73
CA LEU A 264 -11.52 -20.15 30.00
C LEU A 264 -11.60 -19.35 28.69
N ARG A 265 -12.79 -18.94 28.30
CA ARG A 265 -13.07 -18.04 27.19
C ARG A 265 -13.18 -16.61 27.69
N LEU A 266 -12.36 -15.72 27.11
CA LEU A 266 -12.25 -14.33 27.49
C LEU A 266 -12.74 -13.43 26.36
N THR A 267 -13.27 -12.26 26.71
CA THR A 267 -13.61 -11.21 25.75
C THR A 267 -12.68 -10.02 25.98
N ARG A 268 -12.10 -9.52 24.90
CA ARG A 268 -11.26 -8.30 24.96
C ARG A 268 -12.13 -7.13 25.39
N ASN A 269 -11.70 -6.42 26.41
CA ASN A 269 -12.44 -5.34 27.07
C ASN A 269 -11.68 -4.01 27.13
N HIS A 270 -10.38 -4.04 26.77
CA HIS A 270 -9.50 -2.88 26.80
C HIS A 270 -8.53 -2.90 25.59
N ASP A 271 -9.10 -2.85 24.36
CA ASP A 271 -8.35 -2.94 23.11
C ASP A 271 -8.82 -1.93 22.05
N LYS A 272 -9.45 -0.86 22.50
CA LYS A 272 -9.94 0.18 21.59
C LYS A 272 -8.79 0.80 20.81
N TYR A 273 -9.03 0.94 19.52
CA TYR A 273 -8.12 1.58 18.58
C TYR A 273 -8.79 2.75 17.88
N GLN A 274 -8.07 3.86 17.75
CA GLN A 274 -8.51 5.01 16.98
C GLN A 274 -7.32 5.63 16.25
N LYS A 275 -7.50 5.95 14.97
CA LYS A 275 -6.49 6.58 14.14
C LYS A 275 -7.11 7.65 13.26
N ILE A 276 -6.42 8.79 13.18
CA ILE A 276 -6.70 9.87 12.24
C ILE A 276 -5.44 10.05 11.40
N LEU A 277 -5.60 10.08 10.09
CA LEU A 277 -4.57 10.42 9.12
C LEU A 277 -5.08 11.63 8.32
N ALA A 278 -4.21 12.59 8.07
CA ALA A 278 -4.45 13.71 7.17
C ALA A 278 -3.21 13.97 6.35
N SER A 279 -3.38 14.23 5.06
CA SER A 279 -2.29 14.64 4.17
C SER A 279 -2.71 15.76 3.23
N ALA A 280 -1.74 16.57 2.84
CA ALA A 280 -1.88 17.60 1.82
C ALA A 280 -0.60 17.65 0.99
N GLY A 281 -0.74 17.56 -0.32
CA GLY A 281 0.39 17.49 -1.26
C GLY A 281 0.27 18.50 -2.38
N LEU A 282 1.45 18.97 -2.83
CA LEU A 282 1.63 19.80 -4.00
C LEU A 282 2.68 19.13 -4.90
N GLU A 283 2.32 18.89 -6.15
CA GLU A 283 3.23 18.45 -7.20
C GLU A 283 3.39 19.57 -8.22
N ALA A 284 4.62 19.88 -8.58
CA ALA A 284 4.93 20.84 -9.63
C ALA A 284 5.77 20.15 -10.74
N LYS A 285 5.35 20.36 -11.99
CA LYS A 285 6.04 19.98 -13.21
C LYS A 285 6.36 21.26 -14.00
N LYS A 286 7.23 21.21 -15.00
CA LYS A 286 7.62 22.35 -15.85
C LYS A 286 8.53 23.40 -15.17
N TRP A 287 9.21 23.04 -14.09
CA TRP A 287 10.27 23.84 -13.49
C TRP A 287 11.64 23.34 -13.96
N TRP A 288 12.73 23.77 -13.29
CA TRP A 288 14.05 23.19 -13.55
C TRP A 288 14.09 21.69 -13.25
N PHE A 289 13.44 21.26 -12.17
CA PHE A 289 13.13 19.84 -11.94
C PHE A 289 11.95 19.42 -12.82
N ASP A 290 12.00 18.20 -13.33
CA ASP A 290 10.89 17.62 -14.10
C ASP A 290 9.68 17.33 -13.21
N LYS A 291 9.96 16.98 -11.93
CA LYS A 291 8.94 16.80 -10.89
C LYS A 291 9.47 17.26 -9.53
N VAL A 292 8.70 18.09 -8.87
CA VAL A 292 8.84 18.44 -7.44
C VAL A 292 7.56 18.05 -6.75
N GLU A 293 7.65 17.25 -5.71
CA GLU A 293 6.51 16.83 -4.93
C GLU A 293 6.78 17.10 -3.44
N ILE A 294 5.89 17.81 -2.80
CA ILE A 294 5.95 18.15 -1.38
C ILE A 294 4.65 17.66 -0.76
N GLU A 295 4.73 16.83 0.26
CA GLU A 295 3.57 16.34 0.97
C GLU A 295 3.73 16.61 2.47
N ALA A 296 2.69 17.10 3.11
CA ALA A 296 2.59 17.17 4.57
C ALA A 296 1.66 16.05 5.04
N VAL A 297 2.12 15.24 5.99
CA VAL A 297 1.34 14.13 6.55
C VAL A 297 1.26 14.31 8.07
N ALA A 298 0.07 14.13 8.63
CA ALA A 298 -0.15 14.11 10.07
C ALA A 298 -0.94 12.85 10.46
N ILE A 299 -0.45 12.15 11.49
CA ILE A 299 -1.07 10.92 11.98
C ILE A 299 -1.22 11.02 13.49
N ARG A 300 -2.42 10.73 13.99
CA ARG A 300 -2.68 10.60 15.42
C ARG A 300 -3.29 9.25 15.70
N THR A 301 -2.73 8.52 16.68
CA THR A 301 -3.21 7.20 17.08
C THR A 301 -3.47 7.16 18.57
N TYR A 302 -4.54 6.50 18.97
CA TYR A 302 -4.85 6.08 20.33
C TYR A 302 -5.07 4.57 20.34
N LYS A 303 -4.47 3.88 21.30
CA LYS A 303 -4.61 2.43 21.46
C LYS A 303 -4.61 2.04 22.91
N GLU A 304 -5.65 1.31 23.33
CA GLU A 304 -5.67 0.61 24.61
C GLU A 304 -4.79 -0.65 24.54
N ILE A 305 -4.29 -1.08 25.67
CA ILE A 305 -3.40 -2.24 25.78
C ILE A 305 -4.18 -3.40 26.40
N GLN A 306 -4.55 -4.35 25.57
CA GLN A 306 -5.26 -5.53 26.01
C GLN A 306 -4.30 -6.52 26.73
N GLY A 307 -4.68 -6.95 27.93
CA GLY A 307 -4.04 -8.06 28.60
C GLY A 307 -4.53 -9.41 28.06
N ILE A 308 -3.66 -10.41 28.17
CA ILE A 308 -3.98 -11.82 27.88
C ILE A 308 -3.92 -12.63 29.15
N GLU A 309 -2.87 -12.47 29.94
CA GLU A 309 -2.66 -13.12 31.24
C GLU A 309 -3.50 -12.46 32.32
N TYR A 310 -3.53 -11.13 32.33
CA TYR A 310 -4.23 -10.29 33.28
C TYR A 310 -5.25 -9.39 32.57
N ASP A 311 -6.29 -8.97 33.30
CA ASP A 311 -7.29 -8.01 32.84
C ASP A 311 -6.76 -6.58 33.00
N ILE A 312 -6.10 -6.07 31.96
CA ILE A 312 -5.59 -4.70 31.90
C ILE A 312 -6.74 -3.75 31.62
N ARG A 313 -6.84 -2.65 32.38
CA ARG A 313 -7.99 -1.73 32.37
C ARG A 313 -7.67 -0.27 32.08
N GLN A 314 -6.43 0.15 32.23
CA GLN A 314 -6.07 1.57 32.14
C GLN A 314 -4.90 1.84 31.19
N ALA A 315 -4.00 0.86 31.00
CA ALA A 315 -2.81 1.07 30.19
C ALA A 315 -3.18 1.36 28.72
N HIS A 316 -2.63 2.42 28.18
CA HIS A 316 -2.87 2.82 26.80
C HIS A 316 -1.68 3.57 26.20
N SER A 317 -1.66 3.67 24.88
CA SER A 317 -0.67 4.46 24.14
C SER A 317 -1.34 5.53 23.29
N ARG A 318 -0.61 6.61 23.06
CA ARG A 318 -0.97 7.70 22.13
C ARG A 318 0.25 8.01 21.30
N SER A 319 0.04 8.27 20.01
CA SER A 319 1.11 8.78 19.15
C SER A 319 0.63 9.93 18.29
N PHE A 320 1.55 10.82 17.96
CA PHE A 320 1.34 11.88 17.00
C PHE A 320 2.60 12.01 16.15
N VAL A 321 2.42 11.98 14.84
CA VAL A 321 3.50 12.08 13.84
C VAL A 321 3.15 13.16 12.84
N VAL A 322 4.12 14.03 12.54
CA VAL A 322 4.05 14.96 11.42
C VAL A 322 5.28 14.72 10.55
N GLY A 323 5.06 14.53 9.26
CA GLY A 323 6.10 14.30 8.28
C GLY A 323 5.98 15.25 7.08
N LEU A 324 7.13 15.61 6.51
CA LEU A 324 7.24 16.42 5.30
C LEU A 324 8.21 15.72 4.32
N PRO A 325 7.75 14.74 3.54
CA PRO A 325 8.51 14.23 2.41
C PRO A 325 8.54 15.25 1.26
N ILE A 326 9.72 15.40 0.65
CA ILE A 326 9.97 16.23 -0.52
C ILE A 326 10.69 15.37 -1.55
N LYS A 327 10.05 15.11 -2.69
CA LYS A 327 10.61 14.34 -3.80
C LYS A 327 10.99 15.25 -4.96
N LEU A 328 12.17 15.05 -5.49
CA LEU A 328 12.74 15.80 -6.61
C LEU A 328 13.17 14.81 -7.68
N GLN A 329 12.75 15.04 -8.92
CA GLN A 329 13.16 14.24 -10.06
C GLN A 329 13.67 15.14 -11.17
N LYS A 330 14.80 14.75 -11.78
CA LYS A 330 15.39 15.46 -12.89
C LYS A 330 16.06 14.48 -13.84
N ASN A 331 15.55 14.40 -15.08
CA ASN A 331 16.24 13.74 -16.18
C ASN A 331 17.28 14.70 -16.77
N HIS A 332 18.36 14.19 -17.31
CA HIS A 332 19.46 14.98 -17.83
C HIS A 332 19.97 16.04 -16.82
N PHE A 333 20.24 15.59 -15.57
CA PHE A 333 20.49 16.45 -14.40
C PHE A 333 21.68 17.37 -14.58
N PHE A 334 22.68 17.25 -15.21
CA PHE A 334 23.74 18.20 -15.62
C PHE A 334 24.19 17.91 -17.04
N TRP A 335 24.11 16.65 -17.48
CA TRP A 335 24.44 16.19 -18.81
C TRP A 335 23.52 15.07 -19.25
N ASP A 336 23.52 14.80 -20.54
CA ASP A 336 22.67 13.78 -21.14
C ASP A 336 22.96 12.41 -20.53
N GLY A 337 21.90 11.67 -20.26
CA GLY A 337 21.96 10.33 -19.66
C GLY A 337 22.06 10.29 -18.14
N LEU A 338 22.34 11.41 -17.44
CA LEU A 338 22.36 11.44 -15.97
C LEU A 338 20.98 11.80 -15.43
N ASN A 339 20.37 10.91 -14.68
CA ASN A 339 19.06 11.10 -14.05
C ASN A 339 19.22 11.17 -12.53
N LEU A 340 18.49 12.08 -11.91
CA LEU A 340 18.41 12.26 -10.46
C LEU A 340 17.00 11.94 -9.96
N ASP A 341 16.90 11.08 -8.95
CA ASP A 341 15.75 10.91 -8.09
C ASP A 341 16.18 11.13 -6.64
N MET A 342 15.59 12.11 -5.97
CA MET A 342 15.95 12.47 -4.60
C MET A 342 14.71 12.58 -3.75
N LEU A 343 14.75 11.97 -2.57
CA LEU A 343 13.74 12.10 -1.55
C LEU A 343 14.38 12.66 -0.27
N ASN A 344 13.80 13.70 0.28
CA ASN A 344 14.12 14.23 1.60
C ASN A 344 12.92 14.07 2.51
N VAL A 345 13.13 13.66 3.74
CA VAL A 345 12.07 13.49 4.73
C VAL A 345 12.47 14.19 6.03
N ILE A 346 11.58 15.00 6.56
CA ILE A 346 11.69 15.54 7.91
C ILE A 346 10.44 15.06 8.65
N ALA A 347 10.63 14.38 9.79
CA ALA A 347 9.51 13.88 10.59
C ALA A 347 9.73 14.16 12.07
N LEU A 348 8.67 14.59 12.72
CA LEU A 348 8.58 14.75 14.17
C LEU A 348 7.55 13.75 14.69
N SER A 349 7.92 12.97 15.68
CA SER A 349 7.02 12.04 16.34
C SER A 349 7.03 12.24 17.86
N ARG A 350 5.88 12.02 18.46
CA ARG A 350 5.67 12.00 19.91
C ARG A 350 4.87 10.76 20.25
N MET A 351 5.39 9.95 21.15
CA MET A 351 4.72 8.75 21.65
C MET A 351 4.60 8.83 23.17
N ASN A 352 3.40 8.53 23.66
CA ASN A 352 3.14 8.41 25.08
C ASN A 352 2.67 6.97 25.35
N PHE A 353 3.30 6.32 26.33
CA PHE A 353 2.80 5.10 26.92
C PHE A 353 2.43 5.39 28.37
N ILE A 354 1.18 5.13 28.73
CA ILE A 354 0.61 5.48 30.03
C ILE A 354 0.15 4.18 30.72
N ASP A 355 0.75 3.87 31.84
CA ASP A 355 0.44 2.73 32.69
C ASP A 355 0.65 3.11 34.17
N LYS A 356 -0.39 3.72 34.77
CA LYS A 356 -0.38 4.28 36.13
C LYS A 356 -1.24 3.48 37.12
N ALA A 357 -1.86 2.38 36.67
CA ALA A 357 -2.74 1.61 37.52
C ALA A 357 -1.98 1.08 38.74
N THR A 358 -2.52 1.32 39.94
CA THR A 358 -1.94 0.86 41.20
C THR A 358 -2.42 -0.52 41.63
N ARG A 359 -3.40 -1.07 40.89
CA ARG A 359 -3.92 -2.42 41.09
C ARG A 359 -3.86 -3.19 39.78
N ARG A 360 -3.60 -4.48 39.88
CA ARG A 360 -3.68 -5.44 38.76
C ARG A 360 -4.92 -6.29 38.99
N TYR A 361 -5.65 -6.59 37.93
CA TYR A 361 -6.87 -7.38 37.97
C TYR A 361 -6.65 -8.74 37.29
N GLU A 362 -7.21 -9.76 37.90
CA GLU A 362 -7.40 -11.07 37.30
C GLU A 362 -8.71 -11.08 36.50
N TRP A 363 -8.84 -12.05 35.60
CA TRP A 363 -10.05 -12.21 34.80
C TRP A 363 -11.30 -12.64 35.58
N ASP A 364 -11.12 -13.10 36.81
CA ASP A 364 -12.24 -13.40 37.73
C ASP A 364 -12.72 -12.16 38.49
N GLY A 365 -12.10 -11.01 38.23
CA GLY A 365 -12.42 -9.73 38.89
C GLY A 365 -11.65 -9.49 40.20
N SER A 366 -10.92 -10.48 40.72
CA SER A 366 -10.04 -10.27 41.86
C SER A 366 -8.91 -9.29 41.52
N SER A 367 -8.39 -8.60 42.52
CA SER A 367 -7.34 -7.61 42.27
C SER A 367 -6.38 -7.52 43.47
N TYR A 368 -5.15 -7.16 43.16
CA TYR A 368 -4.09 -6.95 44.12
C TYR A 368 -3.21 -5.74 43.75
N PRO A 369 -2.47 -5.17 44.70
CA PRO A 369 -1.57 -4.05 44.38
C PRO A 369 -0.53 -4.46 43.34
N THR A 370 -0.16 -3.50 42.47
CA THR A 370 0.93 -3.69 41.53
C THR A 370 2.26 -3.86 42.23
N ALA A 371 3.25 -4.47 41.58
CA ALA A 371 4.57 -4.72 42.16
C ALA A 371 5.31 -3.42 42.55
N SER A 372 5.02 -2.31 41.89
CA SER A 372 5.52 -0.99 42.23
C SER A 372 4.44 -0.15 42.93
N ARG A 373 4.79 0.54 44.01
CA ARG A 373 3.91 1.52 44.68
C ARG A 373 3.46 2.65 43.76
N TYR A 374 4.15 2.86 42.66
CA TYR A 374 3.83 3.90 41.66
C TYR A 374 2.89 3.40 40.56
N GLY A 375 2.55 2.11 40.54
CA GLY A 375 1.64 1.54 39.58
C GLY A 375 2.32 0.61 38.55
N GLY A 376 1.60 0.29 37.47
CA GLY A 376 2.03 -0.55 36.35
C GLY A 376 1.29 -1.89 36.27
N GLU A 377 0.24 -1.96 35.44
CA GLU A 377 -0.58 -3.18 35.25
C GLU A 377 -0.24 -3.97 33.99
N ALA A 378 0.39 -3.35 32.95
CA ALA A 378 0.57 -3.93 31.64
C ALA A 378 1.68 -5.00 31.56
N GLY A 379 2.08 -5.57 32.69
CA GLY A 379 3.10 -6.63 32.74
C GLY A 379 4.54 -6.15 32.78
N TYR A 380 4.79 -4.89 32.56
CA TYR A 380 6.07 -4.25 32.85
C TYR A 380 6.18 -4.07 34.36
N ARG A 381 7.35 -4.39 34.94
CA ARG A 381 7.57 -4.29 36.40
C ARG A 381 7.42 -2.88 36.96
N TYR A 382 7.28 -1.88 36.09
CA TYR A 382 7.33 -0.48 36.44
C TYR A 382 6.21 0.30 35.76
N PRO A 383 5.63 1.29 36.42
CA PRO A 383 4.67 2.18 35.80
C PRO A 383 5.34 3.04 34.73
N SER A 384 4.54 3.61 33.87
CA SER A 384 5.01 4.51 32.82
C SER A 384 4.05 5.70 32.65
N ASP A 385 4.62 6.88 32.43
CA ASP A 385 3.98 8.07 31.92
C ASP A 385 4.95 8.72 30.95
N SER A 386 5.21 8.00 29.86
CA SER A 386 6.25 8.42 28.92
C SER A 386 5.79 9.53 27.99
N ASP A 387 6.73 10.39 27.62
CA ASP A 387 6.63 11.39 26.56
C ASP A 387 7.90 11.32 25.71
N ASP A 388 7.89 10.41 24.75
CA ASP A 388 9.03 10.14 23.90
C ASP A 388 8.92 10.96 22.62
N GLN A 389 9.85 11.89 22.43
CA GLN A 389 9.92 12.74 21.24
C GLN A 389 11.07 12.31 20.35
N LYS A 390 10.85 12.30 19.03
CA LYS A 390 11.86 11.92 18.05
C LYS A 390 11.80 12.84 16.83
N LEU A 391 12.96 13.36 16.45
CA LEU A 391 13.20 14.02 15.17
C LEU A 391 13.89 13.03 14.24
N THR A 392 13.38 12.87 13.03
CA THR A 392 14.02 12.10 11.97
C THR A 392 14.24 12.98 10.76
N ILE A 393 15.45 12.97 10.20
CA ILE A 393 15.80 13.63 8.94
C ILE A 393 16.42 12.57 8.06
N GLY A 394 15.86 12.37 6.88
CA GLY A 394 16.31 11.38 5.90
C GLY A 394 16.53 11.99 4.55
N ASN A 395 17.56 11.52 3.85
CA ASN A 395 17.80 11.80 2.43
C ASN A 395 18.06 10.46 1.73
N LYS A 396 17.36 10.22 0.63
CA LYS A 396 17.65 9.16 -0.32
C LYS A 396 17.93 9.81 -1.66
N THR A 397 19.11 9.56 -2.21
CA THR A 397 19.53 10.06 -3.52
C THR A 397 19.86 8.88 -4.40
N ASN A 398 19.28 8.85 -5.58
CA ASN A 398 19.56 7.91 -6.63
C ASN A 398 20.04 8.70 -7.86
N LEU A 399 21.23 8.37 -8.33
CA LEU A 399 21.82 8.90 -9.57
C LEU A 399 21.99 7.75 -10.54
N GLU A 400 21.26 7.78 -11.64
CA GLU A 400 21.38 6.82 -12.71
C GLU A 400 22.06 7.48 -13.91
N TYR A 401 23.13 6.88 -14.39
CA TYR A 401 23.81 7.31 -15.61
C TYR A 401 23.65 6.29 -16.71
N LEU A 402 22.86 6.63 -17.71
CA LEU A 402 22.64 5.84 -18.93
C LEU A 402 23.81 6.11 -19.89
N ILE A 403 24.79 5.19 -19.93
CA ILE A 403 25.95 5.30 -20.82
C ILE A 403 25.48 5.11 -22.28
N ASN A 404 24.62 4.12 -22.50
CA ASN A 404 23.92 3.87 -23.76
C ASN A 404 22.69 2.97 -23.49
N GLN A 405 22.05 2.43 -24.53
CA GLN A 405 20.86 1.59 -24.40
C GLN A 405 21.11 0.27 -23.66
N GLN A 406 22.36 -0.20 -23.61
CA GLN A 406 22.73 -1.49 -23.02
C GLN A 406 23.41 -1.34 -21.64
N HIS A 407 24.00 -0.21 -21.34
CA HIS A 407 24.86 -0.01 -20.18
C HIS A 407 24.36 1.15 -19.31
N SER A 408 24.14 0.90 -18.04
CA SER A 408 23.86 1.93 -17.05
C SER A 408 24.66 1.75 -15.77
N LEU A 409 24.94 2.85 -15.10
CA LEU A 409 25.50 2.92 -13.75
C LEU A 409 24.49 3.56 -12.83
N ASN A 410 24.26 2.97 -11.67
CA ASN A 410 23.36 3.52 -10.67
C ASN A 410 24.09 3.67 -9.34
N PHE A 411 24.14 4.91 -8.83
CA PHE A 411 24.61 5.22 -7.50
C PHE A 411 23.44 5.56 -6.60
N ASN A 412 23.30 4.81 -5.51
CA ASN A 412 22.28 5.02 -4.51
C ASN A 412 22.91 5.40 -3.17
N SER A 413 22.36 6.39 -2.49
CA SER A 413 22.79 6.84 -1.17
C SER A 413 21.59 7.10 -0.28
N VAL A 414 21.59 6.53 0.91
CA VAL A 414 20.59 6.75 1.96
C VAL A 414 21.31 7.28 3.19
N LEU A 415 21.01 8.51 3.57
CA LEU A 415 21.49 9.16 4.78
C LEU A 415 20.32 9.38 5.72
N ALA A 416 20.43 8.96 6.97
CA ALA A 416 19.38 9.15 7.97
C ALA A 416 19.97 9.61 9.29
N PHE A 417 19.41 10.67 9.83
CA PHE A 417 19.68 11.16 11.17
C PHE A 417 18.43 11.05 12.03
N ALA A 418 18.57 10.55 13.25
CA ALA A 418 17.51 10.50 14.24
C ALA A 418 18.02 11.02 15.58
N LYS A 419 17.17 11.84 16.23
CA LYS A 419 17.41 12.30 17.61
C LYS A 419 16.18 11.99 18.46
N GLY A 420 16.35 11.16 19.48
CA GLY A 420 15.34 10.79 20.45
C GLY A 420 15.53 11.52 21.77
N LYS A 421 14.42 11.96 22.35
CA LYS A 421 14.34 12.57 23.68
C LYS A 421 13.27 11.84 24.50
N PRO A 422 13.61 10.68 25.09
CA PRO A 422 12.68 9.98 25.96
C PRO A 422 12.49 10.73 27.27
N LYS A 423 11.27 10.74 27.78
CA LYS A 423 10.92 11.30 29.08
C LYS A 423 9.92 10.38 29.77
N ASP A 424 10.31 9.80 30.91
CA ASP A 424 9.42 9.00 31.76
C ASP A 424 9.86 9.18 33.22
N GLU A 425 9.34 10.24 33.85
CA GLU A 425 9.68 10.57 35.22
C GLU A 425 9.15 9.54 36.20
N LEU A 426 7.97 8.98 35.94
CA LEU A 426 7.33 8.00 36.81
C LEU A 426 8.14 6.68 36.83
N LYS A 427 8.62 6.23 35.70
CA LYS A 427 9.52 5.08 35.59
C LYS A 427 10.86 5.35 36.27
N GLN A 428 11.41 6.55 36.09
CA GLN A 428 12.66 6.94 36.73
C GLN A 428 12.54 6.95 38.28
N MET A 429 11.45 7.50 38.81
CA MET A 429 11.14 7.50 40.23
C MET A 429 10.98 6.05 40.77
N SER A 430 10.27 5.21 40.03
CA SER A 430 10.03 3.83 40.40
C SER A 430 11.30 2.99 40.43
N LEU A 431 12.24 3.25 39.55
CA LEU A 431 13.53 2.56 39.43
C LEU A 431 14.59 3.13 40.36
N GLY A 432 14.42 4.37 40.84
CA GLY A 432 15.44 5.07 41.64
C GLY A 432 16.72 5.38 40.86
N LYS A 433 16.67 5.39 39.54
CA LYS A 433 17.81 5.70 38.66
C LYS A 433 17.38 6.43 37.41
N GLN A 434 18.31 7.17 36.81
CA GLN A 434 18.06 7.87 35.55
C GLN A 434 17.76 6.86 34.43
N VAL A 435 16.71 7.12 33.62
CA VAL A 435 16.31 6.35 32.46
C VAL A 435 16.08 7.21 31.23
N ASN A 436 16.05 8.51 31.39
CA ASN A 436 15.79 9.51 30.35
C ASN A 436 17.13 9.94 29.75
N PHE A 437 17.57 9.27 28.69
CA PHE A 437 18.81 9.60 27.99
C PHE A 437 18.50 10.04 26.55
N ASP A 438 18.92 11.24 26.20
CA ASP A 438 18.88 11.67 24.81
C ASP A 438 19.73 10.70 23.97
N SER A 439 19.21 10.34 22.82
CA SER A 439 19.88 9.47 21.86
C SER A 439 19.96 10.15 20.50
N HIS A 440 21.02 9.85 19.76
CA HIS A 440 21.15 10.25 18.37
C HIS A 440 21.77 9.12 17.56
N MET A 441 21.37 9.04 16.33
CA MET A 441 21.90 8.06 15.37
C MET A 441 22.09 8.74 14.03
N LEU A 442 23.23 8.49 13.42
CA LEU A 442 23.50 8.82 12.04
C LEU A 442 23.77 7.51 11.30
N SER A 443 23.07 7.28 10.23
CA SER A 443 23.24 6.11 9.36
C SER A 443 23.47 6.58 7.94
N TRP A 444 24.48 6.01 7.28
CA TRP A 444 24.75 6.22 5.87
C TRP A 444 24.98 4.88 5.19
N ILE A 445 24.23 4.65 4.14
CA ILE A 445 24.32 3.45 3.29
C ILE A 445 24.46 3.94 1.86
N SER A 446 25.44 3.42 1.13
CA SER A 446 25.58 3.70 -0.30
C SER A 446 25.85 2.43 -1.08
N GLY A 447 25.44 2.42 -2.33
CA GLY A 447 25.65 1.32 -3.27
C GLY A 447 25.90 1.82 -4.67
N LEU A 448 26.69 1.07 -5.41
CA LEU A 448 26.95 1.29 -6.84
C LEU A 448 26.56 0.02 -7.57
N THR A 449 25.72 0.16 -8.59
CA THR A 449 25.28 -0.96 -9.44
C THR A 449 25.61 -0.63 -10.88
N TYR A 450 26.09 -1.63 -11.60
CA TYR A 450 26.22 -1.60 -13.04
C TYR A 450 25.23 -2.59 -13.65
N ASP A 451 24.41 -2.09 -14.56
CA ASP A 451 23.43 -2.88 -15.27
C ASP A 451 23.82 -3.02 -16.75
N PHE A 452 23.80 -4.25 -17.25
CA PHE A 452 23.99 -4.59 -18.65
C PHE A 452 22.74 -5.29 -19.18
N ARG A 453 22.21 -4.78 -20.29
CA ARG A 453 21.09 -5.38 -21.03
C ARG A 453 21.57 -5.87 -22.39
N SER A 454 21.39 -7.16 -22.67
CA SER A 454 21.67 -7.71 -24.00
C SER A 454 20.73 -7.09 -25.04
N SER A 455 21.21 -6.94 -26.27
CA SER A 455 20.41 -6.41 -27.39
C SER A 455 19.47 -7.43 -28.03
N ASP A 456 19.39 -8.64 -27.47
CA ASP A 456 18.67 -9.77 -28.07
C ASP A 456 17.30 -10.05 -27.40
N ASP A 457 16.72 -9.06 -26.69
CA ASP A 457 15.36 -9.14 -26.14
C ASP A 457 14.45 -8.02 -26.65
#